data_fda9a6da1148529483ba9596146ac45f
#
_entry.id   fda9a6da1148529483ba9596146ac45f
#
_cell.length_a   1.000
_cell.length_b   1.000
_cell.length_c   1.000
_cell.angle_alpha   90.00
_cell.angle_beta   90.00
_cell.angle_gamma   90.00
#
_symmetry.space_group_name_H-M   'P 1'
#
loop_
_entity.id
_entity.type
_entity.pdbx_description
1 polymer ?
#
loop_
_entity_poly.entity_id
_entity_poly.type
_entity_poly.pdbx_seq_one_letter_code
_entity_poly.pdbx_strand_id
1 'polypeptide(L)'
;KTPALFLKLDIQKPFDTINWSYLVEYLQAHGFGHRWREWITILFSMASSRDLIDGEQGNCFDHKRGVRQGDTLSLMLFILAFDPLQRILDLASEQGALTPLPLAAAKLRTSLYADDAAIFINPTRDDLQAVKQILNAFGAAMGLTTNFEKSCIHPIHCENVDLPNILQPFSGYCKTFPCQYLVLQL
;
A
#
# COMPACT_ATOMS: atom_id res chain seq x y z
N LYS A 1 28.30 5.70 3.47
CA LYS A 1 26.83 5.82 3.63
C LYS A 1 26.20 5.59 2.26
N THR A 2 25.23 4.71 2.17
CA THR A 2 24.62 4.33 0.89
C THR A 2 23.40 5.22 0.63
N PRO A 3 23.28 5.81 -0.57
CA PRO A 3 22.12 6.62 -0.93
C PRO A 3 20.87 5.77 -1.10
N ALA A 4 19.73 6.29 -0.66
CA ALA A 4 18.42 5.65 -0.81
C ALA A 4 17.30 6.70 -0.84
N LEU A 5 16.13 6.33 -1.35
CA LEU A 5 14.90 7.10 -1.24
C LEU A 5 13.96 6.38 -0.28
N PHE A 6 13.42 7.09 0.71
CA PHE A 6 12.33 6.65 1.56
C PHE A 6 11.03 7.24 1.00
N LEU A 7 10.22 6.40 0.37
CA LEU A 7 8.92 6.78 -0.20
C LEU A 7 7.82 6.46 0.80
N LYS A 8 7.24 7.49 1.42
CA LYS A 8 6.04 7.39 2.25
C LYS A 8 4.81 7.51 1.37
N LEU A 9 3.99 6.45 1.35
CA LEU A 9 2.79 6.38 0.53
C LEU A 9 1.57 6.93 1.26
N ASP A 10 0.72 7.61 0.52
CA ASP A 10 -0.64 7.95 0.92
C ASP A 10 -1.60 7.04 0.13
N ILE A 11 -2.31 6.14 0.81
CA ILE A 11 -3.29 5.25 0.17
C ILE A 11 -4.68 5.85 0.31
N GLN A 12 -5.40 5.93 -0.80
CA GLN A 12 -6.74 6.55 -0.82
C GLN A 12 -7.76 5.64 -0.13
N LYS A 13 -8.33 6.11 1.00
CA LYS A 13 -9.42 5.42 1.72
C LYS A 13 -9.19 3.90 1.82
N PRO A 14 -8.08 3.45 2.39
CA PRO A 14 -7.62 2.07 2.23
C PRO A 14 -8.62 1.03 2.74
N PHE A 15 -9.38 1.33 3.82
CA PHE A 15 -10.42 0.42 4.33
C PHE A 15 -11.66 0.37 3.45
N ASP A 16 -11.99 1.44 2.71
CA ASP A 16 -13.22 1.55 1.93
C ASP A 16 -13.10 0.96 0.51
N THR A 17 -11.87 0.71 0.04
CA THR A 17 -11.62 0.45 -1.40
C THR A 17 -11.17 -0.98 -1.71
N ILE A 18 -10.88 -1.81 -0.70
CA ILE A 18 -10.42 -3.20 -0.90
C ILE A 18 -11.39 -3.98 -1.79
N ASN A 19 -10.86 -4.56 -2.86
CA ASN A 19 -11.59 -5.41 -3.78
C ASN A 19 -11.81 -6.81 -3.16
N TRP A 20 -13.06 -7.15 -2.86
CA TRP A 20 -13.41 -8.43 -2.21
C TRP A 20 -13.08 -9.64 -3.05
N SER A 21 -13.35 -9.59 -4.37
CA SER A 21 -13.11 -10.72 -5.27
C SER A 21 -11.62 -11.05 -5.31
N TYR A 22 -10.78 -10.03 -5.50
CA TYR A 22 -9.34 -10.21 -5.52
C TYR A 22 -8.80 -10.70 -4.17
N LEU A 23 -9.30 -10.16 -3.05
CA LEU A 23 -8.89 -10.62 -1.72
C LEU A 23 -9.24 -12.09 -1.51
N VAL A 24 -10.45 -12.53 -1.90
CA VAL A 24 -10.87 -13.95 -1.76
C VAL A 24 -10.02 -14.87 -2.65
N GLU A 25 -9.69 -14.45 -3.87
CA GLU A 25 -8.77 -15.18 -4.76
C GLU A 25 -7.36 -15.26 -4.15
N TYR A 26 -6.86 -14.16 -3.60
CA TYR A 26 -5.58 -14.13 -2.90
C TYR A 26 -5.55 -15.11 -1.73
N LEU A 27 -6.59 -15.11 -0.88
CA LEU A 27 -6.73 -16.05 0.23
C LEU A 27 -6.74 -17.51 -0.23
N GLN A 28 -7.38 -17.78 -1.38
CA GLN A 28 -7.36 -19.11 -2.00
C GLN A 28 -5.96 -19.53 -2.42
N ALA A 29 -5.24 -18.67 -3.10
CA ALA A 29 -3.87 -18.92 -3.54
C ALA A 29 -2.90 -19.18 -2.37
N HIS A 30 -3.22 -18.63 -1.18
CA HIS A 30 -2.44 -18.81 0.06
C HIS A 30 -2.92 -19.98 0.93
N GLY A 31 -3.79 -20.86 0.40
CA GLY A 31 -4.19 -22.09 1.08
C GLY A 31 -5.25 -21.91 2.17
N PHE A 32 -5.89 -20.75 2.27
CA PHE A 32 -7.03 -20.60 3.19
C PHE A 32 -8.18 -21.53 2.79
N GLY A 33 -8.68 -22.32 3.73
CA GLY A 33 -9.70 -23.35 3.50
C GLY A 33 -11.00 -22.77 2.90
N HIS A 34 -11.68 -23.57 2.06
CA HIS A 34 -12.91 -23.17 1.36
C HIS A 34 -13.97 -22.63 2.34
N ARG A 35 -14.24 -23.36 3.45
CA ARG A 35 -15.24 -22.96 4.44
C ARG A 35 -14.96 -21.57 5.07
N TRP A 36 -13.70 -21.26 5.33
CA TRP A 36 -13.33 -19.96 5.90
C TRP A 36 -13.56 -18.85 4.89
N ARG A 37 -13.18 -19.07 3.61
CA ARG A 37 -13.39 -18.10 2.52
C ARG A 37 -14.88 -17.87 2.24
N GLU A 38 -15.72 -18.91 2.34
CA GLU A 38 -17.18 -18.77 2.27
C GLU A 38 -17.71 -17.85 3.39
N TRP A 39 -17.27 -18.05 4.62
CA TRP A 39 -17.69 -17.17 5.72
C TRP A 39 -17.31 -15.70 5.48
N ILE A 40 -16.10 -15.42 4.97
CA ILE A 40 -15.68 -14.08 4.62
C ILE A 40 -16.57 -13.51 3.50
N THR A 41 -16.88 -14.30 2.48
CA THR A 41 -17.77 -13.89 1.39
C THR A 41 -19.19 -13.57 1.89
N ILE A 42 -19.72 -14.37 2.81
CA ILE A 42 -21.02 -14.11 3.44
C ILE A 42 -20.98 -12.80 4.24
N LEU A 43 -19.95 -12.58 5.05
CA LEU A 43 -19.80 -11.33 5.81
C LEU A 43 -19.75 -10.11 4.88
N PHE A 44 -19.03 -10.19 3.77
CA PHE A 44 -19.00 -9.14 2.76
C PHE A 44 -20.37 -8.90 2.12
N SER A 45 -21.10 -9.97 1.77
CA SER A 45 -22.42 -9.84 1.15
C SER A 45 -23.49 -9.25 2.07
N MET A 46 -23.27 -9.30 3.39
CA MET A 46 -24.16 -8.71 4.40
C MET A 46 -23.76 -7.29 4.79
N ALA A 47 -22.64 -6.77 4.26
CA ALA A 47 -22.14 -5.46 4.62
C ALA A 47 -23.02 -4.36 4.01
N SER A 48 -23.67 -3.59 4.87
CA SER A 48 -24.54 -2.49 4.47
C SER A 48 -24.40 -1.31 5.42
N SER A 49 -24.80 -0.13 4.95
CA SER A 49 -24.84 1.10 5.75
C SER A 49 -26.12 1.89 5.50
N ARG A 50 -26.40 2.83 6.39
CA ARG A 50 -27.46 3.85 6.23
C ARG A 50 -26.87 5.20 6.58
N ASP A 51 -27.25 6.20 5.81
CA ASP A 51 -26.92 7.57 6.16
C ASP A 51 -27.83 8.04 7.30
N LEU A 52 -27.30 8.87 8.18
CA LEU A 52 -28.06 9.55 9.21
C LEU A 52 -28.07 11.04 8.88
N ILE A 53 -29.24 11.59 8.54
CA ILE A 53 -29.42 13.00 8.19
C ILE A 53 -30.39 13.60 9.19
N ASP A 54 -29.96 14.61 9.93
CA ASP A 54 -30.74 15.30 10.96
C ASP A 54 -31.39 14.36 12.01
N GLY A 55 -30.73 13.24 12.30
CA GLY A 55 -31.21 12.23 13.25
C GLY A 55 -32.16 11.17 12.64
N GLU A 56 -32.55 11.32 11.39
CA GLU A 56 -33.38 10.35 10.69
C GLU A 56 -32.53 9.39 9.85
N GLN A 57 -32.91 8.09 9.86
CA GLN A 57 -32.23 7.05 9.09
C GLN A 57 -32.69 7.08 7.64
N GLY A 58 -31.73 7.23 6.73
CA GLY A 58 -31.94 7.08 5.28
C GLY A 58 -32.11 5.62 4.85
N ASN A 59 -32.18 5.42 3.55
CA ASN A 59 -32.26 4.09 2.94
C ASN A 59 -31.01 3.27 3.19
N CYS A 60 -31.18 1.93 3.33
CA CYS A 60 -30.06 1.01 3.40
C CYS A 60 -29.42 0.85 2.02
N PHE A 61 -28.09 0.87 1.98
CA PHE A 61 -27.32 0.56 0.77
C PHE A 61 -26.24 -0.49 1.08
N ASP A 62 -26.07 -1.45 0.15
CA ASP A 62 -25.11 -2.52 0.28
C ASP A 62 -23.73 -2.07 -0.19
N HIS A 63 -22.70 -2.44 0.56
CA HIS A 63 -21.33 -2.25 0.13
C HIS A 63 -20.98 -3.24 -0.99
N LYS A 64 -20.04 -2.86 -1.85
CA LYS A 64 -19.52 -3.70 -2.94
C LYS A 64 -18.01 -3.93 -2.83
N ARG A 65 -17.37 -3.26 -1.88
CA ARG A 65 -15.93 -3.31 -1.59
C ARG A 65 -15.66 -2.72 -0.21
N GLY A 66 -14.42 -2.85 0.23
CA GLY A 66 -13.95 -2.30 1.51
C GLY A 66 -14.24 -3.21 2.70
N VAL A 67 -13.65 -2.86 3.82
CA VAL A 67 -13.80 -3.54 5.11
C VAL A 67 -14.11 -2.53 6.20
N ARG A 68 -14.82 -2.93 7.24
CA ARG A 68 -15.26 -2.03 8.30
C ARG A 68 -14.08 -1.55 9.14
N GLN A 69 -13.82 -0.27 9.18
CA GLN A 69 -12.80 0.31 10.05
C GLN A 69 -13.17 0.12 11.53
N GLY A 70 -12.19 -0.29 12.33
CA GLY A 70 -12.38 -0.53 13.77
C GLY A 70 -12.79 -1.96 14.16
N ASP A 71 -13.06 -2.84 13.21
CA ASP A 71 -13.29 -4.25 13.45
C ASP A 71 -11.99 -5.06 13.36
N THR A 72 -11.75 -5.96 14.32
CA THR A 72 -10.51 -6.77 14.41
C THR A 72 -10.30 -7.67 13.19
N LEU A 73 -11.36 -8.30 12.65
CA LEU A 73 -11.27 -9.12 11.45
C LEU A 73 -10.92 -8.26 10.23
N SER A 74 -11.49 -7.07 10.13
CA SER A 74 -11.20 -6.12 9.06
C SER A 74 -9.75 -5.70 9.03
N LEU A 75 -9.12 -5.49 10.20
CA LEU A 75 -7.70 -5.19 10.29
C LEU A 75 -6.84 -6.35 9.78
N MET A 76 -7.18 -7.59 10.13
CA MET A 76 -6.48 -8.78 9.63
C MET A 76 -6.62 -8.93 8.11
N LEU A 77 -7.84 -8.74 7.59
CA LEU A 77 -8.09 -8.77 6.14
C LEU A 77 -7.37 -7.66 5.39
N PHE A 78 -7.25 -6.49 6.00
CA PHE A 78 -6.48 -5.36 5.47
C PHE A 78 -4.99 -5.71 5.36
N ILE A 79 -4.39 -6.31 6.41
CA ILE A 79 -2.98 -6.76 6.36
C ILE A 79 -2.78 -7.78 5.23
N LEU A 80 -3.71 -8.75 5.10
CA LEU A 80 -3.67 -9.74 4.02
C LEU A 80 -3.86 -9.11 2.63
N ALA A 81 -4.63 -8.03 2.52
CA ALA A 81 -4.80 -7.28 1.28
C ALA A 81 -3.52 -6.54 0.86
N PHE A 82 -2.64 -6.17 1.81
CA PHE A 82 -1.36 -5.53 1.53
C PHE A 82 -0.20 -6.51 1.26
N ASP A 83 -0.27 -7.75 1.76
CA ASP A 83 0.80 -8.74 1.60
C ASP A 83 1.24 -8.97 0.13
N PRO A 84 0.34 -8.96 -0.88
CA PRO A 84 0.74 -9.07 -2.28
C PRO A 84 1.73 -7.99 -2.74
N LEU A 85 1.64 -6.77 -2.21
CA LEU A 85 2.55 -5.69 -2.58
C LEU A 85 4.00 -6.02 -2.23
N GLN A 86 4.24 -6.54 -1.01
CA GLN A 86 5.57 -6.97 -0.59
C GLN A 86 6.11 -8.05 -1.54
N ARG A 87 5.29 -9.07 -1.84
CA ARG A 87 5.68 -10.18 -2.72
C ARG A 87 6.00 -9.74 -4.15
N ILE A 88 5.22 -8.80 -4.70
CA ILE A 88 5.47 -8.25 -6.04
C ILE A 88 6.79 -7.49 -6.07
N LEU A 89 7.10 -6.70 -5.03
CA LEU A 89 8.35 -5.95 -4.94
C LEU A 89 9.57 -6.88 -4.76
N ASP A 90 9.41 -7.97 -4.00
CA ASP A 90 10.45 -8.99 -3.85
C ASP A 90 10.73 -9.70 -5.17
N LEU A 91 9.68 -10.15 -5.87
CA LEU A 91 9.78 -10.77 -7.20
C LEU A 91 10.41 -9.81 -8.23
N ALA A 92 10.03 -8.53 -8.22
CA ALA A 92 10.62 -7.53 -9.10
C ALA A 92 12.13 -7.35 -8.84
N SER A 93 12.56 -7.47 -7.58
CA SER A 93 13.97 -7.45 -7.21
C SER A 93 14.71 -8.72 -7.66
N GLU A 94 14.10 -9.90 -7.50
CA GLU A 94 14.66 -11.19 -7.93
C GLU A 94 14.80 -11.27 -9.46
N GLN A 95 13.85 -10.70 -10.19
CA GLN A 95 13.84 -10.67 -11.67
C GLN A 95 14.69 -9.52 -12.25
N GLY A 96 15.31 -8.70 -11.41
CA GLY A 96 16.16 -7.58 -11.85
C GLY A 96 15.39 -6.38 -12.38
N ALA A 97 14.07 -6.33 -12.21
CA ALA A 97 13.24 -5.15 -12.52
C ALA A 97 13.41 -4.02 -11.49
N LEU A 98 13.84 -4.37 -10.29
CA LEU A 98 14.27 -3.44 -9.24
C LEU A 98 15.70 -3.79 -8.81
N THR A 99 16.55 -2.78 -8.70
CA THR A 99 17.90 -2.94 -8.22
C THR A 99 17.90 -3.39 -6.74
N PRO A 100 18.67 -4.41 -6.34
CA PRO A 100 18.77 -4.82 -4.94
C PRO A 100 19.18 -3.65 -4.05
N LEU A 101 18.57 -3.53 -2.86
CA LEU A 101 18.99 -2.51 -1.90
C LEU A 101 20.37 -2.82 -1.34
N PRO A 102 21.32 -1.88 -1.37
CA PRO A 102 22.69 -2.12 -0.95
C PRO A 102 22.86 -2.20 0.59
N LEU A 103 21.77 -2.09 1.34
CA LEU A 103 21.75 -2.17 2.79
C LEU A 103 21.66 -3.63 3.23
N ALA A 104 22.75 -4.21 3.70
CA ALA A 104 22.80 -5.56 4.27
C ALA A 104 21.81 -5.79 5.45
N ALA A 105 21.34 -4.72 6.06
CA ALA A 105 20.34 -4.75 7.15
C ALA A 105 18.89 -4.62 6.68
N ALA A 106 18.63 -4.15 5.46
CA ALA A 106 17.28 -3.99 4.94
C ALA A 106 16.84 -5.27 4.19
N LYS A 107 16.48 -6.30 4.97
CA LYS A 107 15.88 -7.52 4.40
C LYS A 107 14.51 -7.26 3.76
N LEU A 108 13.85 -6.18 4.16
CA LEU A 108 12.53 -5.79 3.68
C LEU A 108 12.60 -4.44 2.99
N ARG A 109 12.11 -4.39 1.77
CA ARG A 109 12.00 -3.14 0.99
C ARG A 109 10.83 -2.29 1.45
N THR A 110 9.83 -2.89 2.09
CA THR A 110 8.61 -2.23 2.55
C THR A 110 8.52 -2.21 4.06
N SER A 111 7.87 -1.19 4.58
CA SER A 111 7.39 -1.11 5.95
C SER A 111 5.89 -0.78 5.87
N LEU A 112 5.06 -1.71 6.33
CA LEU A 112 3.60 -1.60 6.30
C LEU A 112 3.09 -1.65 7.73
N TYR A 113 2.40 -0.60 8.15
CA TYR A 113 1.78 -0.54 9.46
C TYR A 113 0.45 0.20 9.36
N ALA A 114 -0.65 -0.53 9.47
CA ALA A 114 -1.99 -0.03 9.22
C ALA A 114 -2.05 0.68 7.85
N ASP A 115 -2.48 1.93 7.80
CA ASP A 115 -2.55 2.77 6.61
C ASP A 115 -1.23 3.47 6.25
N ASP A 116 -0.25 3.44 7.15
CA ASP A 116 1.10 3.96 6.87
C ASP A 116 1.93 2.93 6.10
N ALA A 117 2.19 3.20 4.84
CA ALA A 117 3.03 2.38 3.99
C ALA A 117 4.27 3.16 3.55
N ALA A 118 5.42 2.51 3.62
CA ALA A 118 6.67 3.09 3.15
C ALA A 118 7.50 2.07 2.36
N ILE A 119 8.21 2.56 1.33
CA ILE A 119 9.06 1.74 0.46
C ILE A 119 10.45 2.38 0.40
N PHE A 120 11.48 1.55 0.57
CA PHE A 120 12.86 1.94 0.29
C PHE A 120 13.22 1.62 -1.16
N ILE A 121 13.78 2.61 -1.86
CA ILE A 121 14.10 2.55 -3.30
C ILE A 121 15.53 3.03 -3.50
N ASN A 122 16.27 2.43 -4.43
CA ASN A 122 17.53 3.04 -4.87
C ASN A 122 17.24 4.36 -5.60
N PRO A 123 18.10 5.37 -5.49
CA PRO A 123 17.89 6.67 -6.09
C PRO A 123 18.21 6.62 -7.59
N THR A 124 17.43 5.84 -8.33
CA THR A 124 17.49 5.77 -9.80
C THR A 124 16.11 6.03 -10.39
N ARG A 125 16.07 6.60 -11.57
CA ARG A 125 14.82 6.89 -12.28
C ARG A 125 14.06 5.61 -12.63
N ASP A 126 14.79 4.57 -13.03
CA ASP A 126 14.22 3.30 -13.45
C ASP A 126 13.53 2.57 -12.28
N ASP A 127 14.20 2.50 -11.11
CA ASP A 127 13.62 1.90 -9.90
C ASP A 127 12.36 2.67 -9.46
N LEU A 128 12.39 4.01 -9.50
CA LEU A 128 11.24 4.82 -9.12
C LEU A 128 10.07 4.61 -10.09
N GLN A 129 10.34 4.53 -11.39
CA GLN A 129 9.33 4.25 -12.40
C GLN A 129 8.75 2.84 -12.27
N ALA A 130 9.60 1.83 -12.02
CA ALA A 130 9.17 0.46 -11.79
C ALA A 130 8.26 0.35 -10.54
N VAL A 131 8.65 0.96 -9.43
CA VAL A 131 7.82 1.01 -8.21
C VAL A 131 6.48 1.69 -8.48
N LYS A 132 6.46 2.80 -9.24
CA LYS A 132 5.21 3.48 -9.60
C LYS A 132 4.29 2.58 -10.44
N GLN A 133 4.83 1.82 -11.39
CA GLN A 133 4.06 0.86 -12.19
C GLN A 133 3.51 -0.27 -11.33
N ILE A 134 4.31 -0.83 -10.42
CA ILE A 134 3.88 -1.86 -9.47
C ILE A 134 2.74 -1.34 -8.59
N LEU A 135 2.87 -0.15 -8.02
CA LEU A 135 1.83 0.46 -7.18
C LEU A 135 0.53 0.70 -7.95
N ASN A 136 0.61 1.14 -9.21
CA ASN A 136 -0.57 1.30 -10.06
C ASN A 136 -1.26 -0.04 -10.36
N ALA A 137 -0.50 -1.07 -10.72
CA ALA A 137 -1.03 -2.41 -10.99
C ALA A 137 -1.66 -3.03 -9.74
N PHE A 138 -0.99 -2.93 -8.60
CA PHE A 138 -1.49 -3.37 -7.30
C PHE A 138 -2.78 -2.64 -6.92
N GLY A 139 -2.80 -1.31 -7.05
CA GLY A 139 -3.99 -0.49 -6.77
C GLY A 139 -5.17 -0.85 -7.66
N ALA A 140 -4.93 -1.09 -8.96
CA ALA A 140 -5.99 -1.51 -9.89
C ALA A 140 -6.59 -2.89 -9.55
N ALA A 141 -5.77 -3.83 -9.09
CA ALA A 141 -6.20 -5.18 -8.72
C ALA A 141 -6.88 -5.21 -7.34
N MET A 142 -6.19 -4.75 -6.30
CA MET A 142 -6.64 -4.84 -4.91
C MET A 142 -7.59 -3.71 -4.51
N GLY A 143 -7.64 -2.59 -5.26
CA GLY A 143 -8.40 -1.39 -4.90
C GLY A 143 -7.63 -0.41 -4.01
N LEU A 144 -6.41 -0.73 -3.60
CA LEU A 144 -5.56 0.09 -2.72
C LEU A 144 -4.74 1.10 -3.52
N THR A 145 -5.43 2.10 -4.07
CA THR A 145 -4.83 3.09 -4.97
C THR A 145 -3.94 4.07 -4.22
N THR A 146 -2.71 4.24 -4.69
CA THR A 146 -1.76 5.23 -4.16
C THR A 146 -2.09 6.63 -4.68
N ASN A 147 -2.18 7.59 -3.77
CA ASN A 147 -2.23 9.01 -4.10
C ASN A 147 -0.81 9.56 -4.18
N PHE A 148 -0.25 9.55 -5.39
CA PHE A 148 1.12 10.03 -5.59
C PHE A 148 1.27 11.51 -5.27
N GLU A 149 0.26 12.34 -5.49
CA GLU A 149 0.31 13.78 -5.20
C GLU A 149 0.43 14.08 -3.70
N LYS A 150 -0.12 13.22 -2.84
CA LYS A 150 0.00 13.33 -1.37
C LYS A 150 1.15 12.52 -0.80
N SER A 151 1.72 11.61 -1.57
CA SER A 151 2.87 10.81 -1.16
C SER A 151 4.14 11.65 -1.10
N CYS A 152 5.07 11.27 -0.23
CA CYS A 152 6.31 12.01 -0.02
C CYS A 152 7.54 11.12 -0.22
N ILE A 153 8.58 11.67 -0.85
CA ILE A 153 9.91 11.08 -0.91
C ILE A 153 10.85 11.84 0.02
N HIS A 154 11.58 11.09 0.84
CA HIS A 154 12.65 11.63 1.69
C HIS A 154 13.99 11.03 1.25
N PRO A 155 14.90 11.82 0.65
CA PRO A 155 16.22 11.37 0.24
C PRO A 155 17.10 11.07 1.45
N ILE A 156 17.81 9.94 1.43
CA ILE A 156 18.76 9.50 2.45
C ILE A 156 20.14 9.47 1.82
N HIS A 157 21.09 10.27 2.31
CA HIS A 157 22.47 10.34 1.81
C HIS A 157 22.59 10.55 0.30
N CYS A 158 21.74 11.42 -0.25
CA CYS A 158 21.66 11.72 -1.69
C CYS A 158 22.35 13.04 -2.08
N GLU A 159 23.33 13.52 -1.32
CA GLU A 159 24.00 14.82 -1.52
C GLU A 159 24.69 14.93 -2.90
N ASN A 160 25.12 13.79 -3.47
CA ASN A 160 25.79 13.70 -4.77
C ASN A 160 24.91 13.07 -5.87
N VAL A 161 23.59 13.10 -5.70
CA VAL A 161 22.64 12.47 -6.62
C VAL A 161 21.80 13.55 -7.30
N ASP A 162 21.61 13.44 -8.63
CA ASP A 162 20.74 14.35 -9.40
C ASP A 162 19.25 14.03 -9.13
N LEU A 163 18.77 14.45 -7.96
CA LEU A 163 17.40 14.23 -7.52
C LEU A 163 16.35 14.82 -8.47
N PRO A 164 16.49 16.05 -9.05
CA PRO A 164 15.50 16.59 -9.97
C PRO A 164 15.23 15.69 -11.17
N ASN A 165 16.27 15.10 -11.75
CA ASN A 165 16.13 14.17 -12.88
C ASN A 165 15.49 12.83 -12.45
N ILE A 166 15.93 12.28 -11.32
CA ILE A 166 15.42 10.99 -10.80
C ILE A 166 13.95 11.09 -10.41
N LEU A 167 13.54 12.17 -9.76
CA LEU A 167 12.18 12.36 -9.26
C LEU A 167 11.18 12.78 -10.33
N GLN A 168 11.59 13.03 -11.57
CA GLN A 168 10.70 13.44 -12.65
C GLN A 168 9.44 12.56 -12.84
N PRO A 169 9.51 11.21 -12.70
CA PRO A 169 8.32 10.36 -12.78
C PRO A 169 7.35 10.49 -11.60
N PHE A 170 7.78 11.13 -10.50
CA PHE A 170 7.03 11.24 -9.26
C PHE A 170 6.32 12.60 -9.17
N SER A 171 5.01 12.58 -8.95
CA SER A 171 4.17 13.79 -8.87
C SER A 171 3.97 14.32 -7.45
N GLY A 172 4.50 13.63 -6.43
CA GLY A 172 4.35 14.00 -5.03
C GLY A 172 5.43 14.94 -4.53
N TYR A 173 5.55 15.02 -3.20
CA TYR A 173 6.47 15.95 -2.54
C TYR A 173 7.83 15.31 -2.29
N CYS A 174 8.91 16.07 -2.52
CA CYS A 174 10.23 15.76 -2.00
C CYS A 174 10.47 16.61 -0.75
N LYS A 175 10.72 15.98 0.39
CA LYS A 175 10.96 16.63 1.68
C LYS A 175 12.24 16.12 2.32
N THR A 176 12.92 16.98 3.05
CA THR A 176 14.07 16.59 3.88
C THR A 176 13.63 15.97 5.19
N PHE A 177 14.54 15.26 5.87
CA PHE A 177 14.35 14.86 7.27
C PHE A 177 14.42 16.08 8.20
N PRO A 178 13.75 16.09 9.37
CA PRO A 178 13.01 14.96 9.96
C PRO A 178 11.65 14.71 9.30
N CYS A 179 11.22 13.44 9.25
CA CYS A 179 9.88 13.07 8.83
C CYS A 179 9.15 12.31 9.92
N GLN A 180 7.83 12.48 9.98
CA GLN A 180 6.99 11.71 10.89
C GLN A 180 6.55 10.42 10.20
N TYR A 181 6.91 9.28 10.81
CA TYR A 181 6.46 7.96 10.41
C TYR A 181 6.14 7.13 11.66
N LEU A 182 4.98 6.50 11.73
CA LEU A 182 4.52 5.70 12.89
C LEU A 182 4.60 6.45 14.24
N VAL A 183 4.19 7.73 14.27
CA VAL A 183 4.30 8.59 15.46
C VAL A 183 5.76 8.89 15.87
N LEU A 184 6.74 8.28 15.22
CA LEU A 184 8.16 8.55 15.44
C LEU A 184 8.64 9.66 14.50
N GLN A 185 9.50 10.50 15.03
CA GLN A 185 10.24 11.48 14.24
C GLN A 185 11.55 10.81 13.79
N LEU A 186 11.67 10.50 12.50
CA LEU A 186 12.85 9.93 11.89
C LEU A 186 13.83 11.00 11.45
#